data_766c4f2f74bbe5716df89f6be314532e
#
_entry.id   766c4f2f74bbe5716df89f6be314532e
#
_cell.length_a   1.000
_cell.length_b   1.000
_cell.length_c   1.000
_cell.angle_alpha   90.00
_cell.angle_beta   90.00
_cell.angle_gamma   90.00
#
_symmetry.space_group_name_H-M   'P 1'
#
loop_
_entity.id
_entity.type
_entity.pdbx_description
1 polymer ?
#
loop_
_entity_poly.entity_id
_entity_poly.type
_entity_poly.pdbx_seq_one_letter_code
_entity_poly.pdbx_strand_id
1 'polypeptide(L)'
;MEKKYLLVDTEDIGNDLLNNVSDVEIVYSLDNPYKRHLFEAAVKNNKTDIEDQEEFDWDIEIYKILKRCTYLDYDKVKIEILSGWSGEFTKREAEMVCNSLENRITDIDKVLKEVRHLLATNDGKPKIVVYTCITGGYDNILEPSFVTPGVDYICFTDDKTLKSKTWKFRPIPEELLPLSKVKQQRGVKILAHRYLSDYDISIWVDGAVIVKGDINEYIKTLDFNTYSVFIPEHPTRKCIYAEKEACVKIKKIKGDEVLLADKQMKRYKDEGFPTSYGLVQTNIMIRKHNDPYSKELMEKWWSELKDYSHRDQLSFNYALWKCGDKHFKYLIKTTCNSKIFNWIKIHKKK
;
A
#
# COMPACT_ATOMS: atom_id res chain seq x y z
N MET A 1 9.36 43.47 -5.26
CA MET A 1 8.41 42.68 -6.03
C MET A 1 7.51 42.03 -5.01
N GLU A 2 6.20 42.28 -5.09
CA GLU A 2 5.22 41.63 -4.21
C GLU A 2 5.19 40.16 -4.54
N LYS A 3 5.42 39.33 -3.55
CA LYS A 3 5.26 37.88 -3.68
C LYS A 3 3.77 37.57 -3.75
N LYS A 4 3.39 36.76 -4.71
CA LYS A 4 2.00 36.31 -4.89
C LYS A 4 1.85 34.90 -4.32
N TYR A 5 0.75 34.67 -3.61
CA TYR A 5 0.43 33.39 -2.98
C TYR A 5 -0.76 32.74 -3.67
N LEU A 6 -0.68 31.44 -3.88
CA LEU A 6 -1.75 30.64 -4.43
C LEU A 6 -2.21 29.65 -3.38
N LEU A 7 -3.47 29.74 -2.99
CA LEU A 7 -4.11 28.74 -2.15
C LEU A 7 -4.73 27.68 -3.07
N VAL A 8 -4.36 26.43 -2.85
CA VAL A 8 -4.75 25.34 -3.71
C VAL A 8 -5.70 24.41 -2.97
N ASP A 9 -6.91 24.26 -3.48
CA ASP A 9 -7.83 23.20 -3.06
C ASP A 9 -7.74 22.02 -4.03
N THR A 10 -7.81 20.79 -3.54
CA THR A 10 -7.54 19.56 -4.30
C THR A 10 -8.56 19.24 -5.39
N GLU A 11 -9.60 20.02 -5.55
CA GLU A 11 -10.66 19.72 -6.51
C GLU A 11 -10.73 20.61 -7.77
N ASP A 12 -9.95 21.72 -7.90
CA ASP A 12 -10.23 22.74 -8.92
C ASP A 12 -9.06 23.48 -9.61
N ILE A 13 -7.84 22.99 -9.82
CA ILE A 13 -6.75 23.75 -10.47
C ILE A 13 -6.34 23.28 -11.87
N GLY A 14 -6.20 24.19 -12.84
CA GLY A 14 -5.74 23.94 -14.21
C GLY A 14 -4.22 24.11 -14.44
N ASN A 15 -3.65 23.34 -15.37
CA ASN A 15 -2.21 23.25 -15.69
C ASN A 15 -1.56 24.59 -16.08
N ASP A 16 -2.26 25.47 -16.77
CA ASP A 16 -1.71 26.71 -17.28
C ASP A 16 -1.45 27.77 -16.20
N LEU A 17 -2.17 27.71 -15.10
CA LEU A 17 -1.95 28.59 -13.94
C LEU A 17 -0.57 28.38 -13.32
N LEU A 18 -0.07 27.16 -13.31
CA LEU A 18 1.15 26.77 -12.64
C LEU A 18 2.39 26.98 -13.50
N ASN A 19 2.24 26.94 -14.83
CA ASN A 19 3.35 27.14 -15.77
C ASN A 19 3.72 28.60 -15.95
N ASN A 20 2.80 29.52 -15.66
CA ASN A 20 2.98 30.96 -15.90
C ASN A 20 3.37 31.79 -14.67
N VAL A 21 3.60 31.15 -13.52
CA VAL A 21 3.84 31.87 -12.26
C VAL A 21 5.22 31.54 -11.72
N SER A 22 6.20 32.38 -12.02
CA SER A 22 7.59 32.20 -11.59
C SER A 22 7.85 32.57 -10.12
N ASP A 23 6.93 33.30 -9.45
CA ASP A 23 7.12 33.88 -8.13
C ASP A 23 5.92 33.65 -7.18
N VAL A 24 5.32 32.46 -7.20
CA VAL A 24 4.18 32.10 -6.33
C VAL A 24 4.58 31.09 -5.28
N GLU A 25 4.33 31.41 -4.03
CA GLU A 25 4.36 30.44 -2.93
C GLU A 25 2.96 29.80 -2.78
N ILE A 26 2.89 28.48 -2.68
CA ILE A 26 1.66 27.73 -2.69
C ILE A 26 1.34 27.23 -1.30
N VAL A 27 0.12 27.49 -0.86
CA VAL A 27 -0.40 27.07 0.44
C VAL A 27 -1.57 26.11 0.22
N TYR A 28 -1.51 24.97 0.84
CA TYR A 28 -2.52 23.92 0.70
C TYR A 28 -3.66 24.04 1.66
N SER A 29 -4.80 23.52 1.22
CA SER A 29 -5.90 23.27 2.07
C SER A 29 -6.84 22.21 1.54
N LEU A 30 -7.09 21.22 2.36
CA LEU A 30 -8.12 20.21 2.18
C LEU A 30 -9.39 20.67 2.90
N ASP A 31 -10.53 20.67 2.21
CA ASP A 31 -11.90 20.76 2.76
C ASP A 31 -12.37 22.04 3.48
N ASN A 32 -12.10 23.22 2.95
CA ASN A 32 -12.71 24.44 3.52
C ASN A 32 -13.26 25.37 2.42
N PRO A 33 -14.56 25.73 2.40
CA PRO A 33 -15.16 26.61 1.41
C PRO A 33 -14.54 28.02 1.33
N TYR A 34 -13.91 28.51 2.40
CA TYR A 34 -13.15 29.76 2.38
C TYR A 34 -11.94 29.73 1.45
N LYS A 35 -11.37 28.58 1.23
CA LYS A 35 -10.15 28.41 0.42
C LYS A 35 -10.43 28.44 -1.07
N ARG A 36 -11.59 27.92 -1.50
CA ARG A 36 -12.07 28.06 -2.87
C ARG A 36 -12.21 29.54 -3.25
N HIS A 37 -12.77 30.32 -2.35
CA HIS A 37 -12.94 31.77 -2.52
C HIS A 37 -11.60 32.50 -2.59
N LEU A 38 -10.64 32.12 -1.77
CA LEU A 38 -9.29 32.69 -1.76
C LEU A 38 -8.54 32.37 -3.06
N PHE A 39 -8.71 31.15 -3.56
CA PHE A 39 -8.16 30.72 -4.82
C PHE A 39 -8.77 31.47 -6.01
N GLU A 40 -10.09 31.55 -6.07
CA GLU A 40 -10.82 32.26 -7.12
C GLU A 40 -10.41 33.74 -7.16
N ALA A 41 -10.17 34.37 -6.01
CA ALA A 41 -9.69 35.75 -5.92
C ALA A 41 -8.22 35.89 -6.42
N ALA A 42 -7.34 34.97 -6.08
CA ALA A 42 -5.97 34.94 -6.55
C ALA A 42 -5.88 34.74 -8.08
N VAL A 43 -6.72 33.86 -8.61
CA VAL A 43 -6.82 33.59 -10.05
C VAL A 43 -7.37 34.79 -10.81
N LYS A 44 -8.45 35.40 -10.35
CA LYS A 44 -9.00 36.65 -10.95
C LYS A 44 -7.97 37.78 -11.02
N ASN A 45 -7.15 37.93 -9.99
CA ASN A 45 -6.10 38.95 -9.95
C ASN A 45 -4.94 38.65 -10.93
N ASN A 46 -4.73 37.42 -11.32
CA ASN A 46 -3.70 37.01 -12.28
C ASN A 46 -4.18 36.98 -13.74
N LYS A 47 -5.45 37.36 -14.04
CA LYS A 47 -6.05 37.41 -15.39
C LYS A 47 -5.95 36.14 -16.22
N THR A 48 -6.05 34.98 -15.59
CA THR A 48 -6.13 33.69 -16.28
C THR A 48 -7.60 33.30 -16.43
N ASP A 49 -8.08 33.18 -17.67
CA ASP A 49 -9.42 32.68 -17.96
C ASP A 49 -9.45 31.16 -17.71
N ILE A 50 -10.27 30.73 -16.77
CA ILE A 50 -10.38 29.32 -16.34
C ILE A 50 -11.55 28.60 -17.07
N GLU A 51 -12.29 29.30 -17.91
CA GLU A 51 -13.60 28.83 -18.43
C GLU A 51 -13.54 27.65 -19.40
N ASP A 52 -12.34 27.21 -19.89
CA ASP A 52 -12.24 26.20 -20.97
C ASP A 52 -11.32 25.02 -20.67
N GLN A 53 -11.15 24.57 -19.42
CA GLN A 53 -10.23 23.48 -19.13
C GLN A 53 -10.94 22.14 -18.90
N GLU A 54 -10.52 21.11 -19.69
CA GLU A 54 -10.86 19.70 -19.53
C GLU A 54 -10.49 19.17 -18.14
N GLU A 55 -11.15 18.10 -17.74
CA GLU A 55 -10.98 17.36 -16.50
C GLU A 55 -9.49 17.15 -16.14
N PHE A 56 -9.07 17.72 -15.04
CA PHE A 56 -7.69 17.95 -14.69
C PHE A 56 -7.24 16.98 -13.59
N ASP A 57 -6.09 16.33 -13.78
CA ASP A 57 -5.53 15.42 -12.77
C ASP A 57 -4.72 16.21 -11.71
N TRP A 58 -5.41 16.54 -10.65
CA TRP A 58 -4.93 17.29 -9.49
C TRP A 58 -3.74 16.68 -8.78
N ASP A 59 -3.74 15.37 -8.64
CA ASP A 59 -2.67 14.65 -7.94
C ASP A 59 -1.34 14.88 -8.66
N ILE A 60 -1.35 14.93 -9.98
CA ILE A 60 -0.17 15.18 -10.80
C ILE A 60 0.31 16.63 -10.66
N GLU A 61 -0.57 17.60 -10.52
CA GLU A 61 -0.15 19.00 -10.49
C GLU A 61 0.22 19.54 -9.12
N ILE A 62 -0.49 19.19 -8.09
CA ILE A 62 -0.02 19.34 -6.69
C ILE A 62 1.40 18.79 -6.57
N TYR A 63 1.63 17.71 -7.17
CA TYR A 63 2.83 16.96 -7.36
C TYR A 63 3.95 17.78 -8.02
N LYS A 64 3.71 18.40 -9.16
CA LYS A 64 4.68 19.28 -9.85
C LYS A 64 5.01 20.52 -9.02
N ILE A 65 4.03 21.04 -8.30
CA ILE A 65 4.17 22.18 -7.41
C ILE A 65 5.07 21.86 -6.23
N LEU A 66 4.80 20.78 -5.52
CA LEU A 66 5.62 20.32 -4.40
C LEU A 66 7.05 20.01 -4.79
N LYS A 67 7.29 19.53 -6.01
CA LYS A 67 8.62 19.28 -6.54
C LYS A 67 9.43 20.57 -6.71
N ARG A 68 8.78 21.71 -6.91
CA ARG A 68 9.43 23.03 -7.02
C ARG A 68 9.62 23.69 -5.66
N CYS A 69 8.78 23.39 -4.68
CA CYS A 69 8.84 23.91 -3.32
C CYS A 69 9.74 23.03 -2.45
N THR A 70 11.02 23.32 -2.39
CA THR A 70 11.98 22.59 -1.54
C THR A 70 11.83 22.92 -0.05
N TYR A 71 11.17 24.03 0.31
CA TYR A 71 10.92 24.44 1.68
C TYR A 71 9.66 25.31 1.77
N LEU A 72 8.67 24.89 2.55
CA LEU A 72 7.60 25.73 3.06
C LEU A 72 8.05 26.26 4.43
N ASP A 73 8.47 27.51 4.47
CA ASP A 73 8.60 28.25 5.73
C ASP A 73 7.20 28.75 6.11
N TYR A 74 6.55 28.00 6.98
CA TYR A 74 5.16 28.20 7.36
C TYR A 74 4.91 29.58 8.00
N ASP A 75 5.80 30.03 8.88
CA ASP A 75 5.66 31.33 9.55
C ASP A 75 5.76 32.48 8.54
N LYS A 76 6.60 32.34 7.53
CA LYS A 76 6.76 33.29 6.47
C LYS A 76 5.55 33.37 5.55
N VAL A 77 5.01 32.19 5.17
CA VAL A 77 3.76 32.07 4.39
C VAL A 77 2.59 32.69 5.15
N LYS A 78 2.47 32.42 6.45
CA LYS A 78 1.45 32.98 7.34
C LYS A 78 1.49 34.49 7.38
N ILE A 79 2.68 35.09 7.58
CA ILE A 79 2.89 36.55 7.64
C ILE A 79 2.52 37.21 6.32
N GLU A 80 2.84 36.60 5.20
CA GLU A 80 2.59 37.13 3.87
C GLU A 80 1.12 37.03 3.44
N ILE A 81 0.40 35.95 3.81
CA ILE A 81 -1.06 35.86 3.67
C ILE A 81 -1.74 36.99 4.46
N LEU A 82 -1.30 37.24 5.69
CA LEU A 82 -1.87 38.29 6.54
C LEU A 82 -1.54 39.71 6.05
N SER A 83 -0.42 39.92 5.37
CA SER A 83 0.05 41.25 4.92
C SER A 83 -0.31 41.60 3.48
N GLY A 84 -0.49 40.61 2.59
CA GLY A 84 -0.69 40.82 1.15
C GLY A 84 -2.14 40.87 0.69
N TRP A 85 -3.11 40.56 1.53
CA TRP A 85 -4.53 40.49 1.17
C TRP A 85 -5.29 41.72 1.68
N SER A 86 -5.37 42.71 0.85
CA SER A 86 -6.18 43.90 1.08
C SER A 86 -7.42 43.84 0.18
N GLY A 87 -8.59 43.72 0.75
CA GLY A 87 -9.79 44.18 0.09
C GLY A 87 -10.98 43.22 0.08
N GLU A 88 -10.78 41.92 0.00
CA GLU A 88 -11.92 40.96 -0.04
C GLU A 88 -12.05 40.12 1.22
N PHE A 89 -11.01 40.07 2.06
CA PHE A 89 -11.04 39.32 3.36
C PHE A 89 -10.57 40.21 4.48
N THR A 90 -11.26 40.10 5.61
CA THR A 90 -10.82 40.79 6.84
C THR A 90 -9.60 40.04 7.42
N LYS A 91 -8.74 40.80 8.12
CA LYS A 91 -7.60 40.24 8.86
C LYS A 91 -8.00 39.05 9.73
N ARG A 92 -9.21 39.08 10.30
CA ARG A 92 -9.78 38.01 11.12
C ARG A 92 -10.04 36.72 10.32
N GLU A 93 -10.50 36.84 9.07
CA GLU A 93 -10.74 35.70 8.20
C GLU A 93 -9.41 35.05 7.77
N ALA A 94 -8.41 35.86 7.44
CA ALA A 94 -7.07 35.37 7.14
C ALA A 94 -6.43 34.66 8.35
N GLU A 95 -6.59 35.20 9.58
CA GLU A 95 -6.15 34.56 10.82
C GLU A 95 -6.88 33.22 11.08
N MET A 96 -8.18 33.14 10.80
CA MET A 96 -8.94 31.88 10.91
C MET A 96 -8.42 30.82 9.94
N VAL A 97 -8.11 31.20 8.71
CA VAL A 97 -7.52 30.28 7.70
C VAL A 97 -6.14 29.81 8.17
N CYS A 98 -5.27 30.71 8.63
CA CYS A 98 -3.95 30.37 9.13
C CYS A 98 -4.02 29.41 10.34
N ASN A 99 -4.92 29.68 11.31
CA ASN A 99 -5.11 28.84 12.48
C ASN A 99 -5.69 27.45 12.10
N SER A 100 -6.54 27.38 11.09
CA SER A 100 -7.04 26.11 10.54
C SER A 100 -5.91 25.31 9.90
N LEU A 101 -4.99 25.97 9.20
CA LEU A 101 -3.80 25.34 8.60
C LEU A 101 -2.83 24.84 9.68
N GLU A 102 -2.59 25.59 10.77
CA GLU A 102 -1.74 25.16 11.89
C GLU A 102 -2.22 23.87 12.56
N ASN A 103 -3.51 23.74 12.76
CA ASN A 103 -4.09 22.54 13.36
C ASN A 103 -4.02 21.30 12.44
N ARG A 104 -3.71 21.48 11.16
CA ARG A 104 -3.63 20.42 10.15
C ARG A 104 -2.20 20.13 9.65
N ILE A 105 -1.18 20.78 10.18
CA ILE A 105 0.22 20.59 9.76
C ILE A 105 0.63 19.12 9.85
N THR A 106 0.22 18.39 10.87
CA THR A 106 0.54 16.97 11.03
C THR A 106 -0.05 16.11 9.90
N ASP A 107 -1.24 16.45 9.43
CA ASP A 107 -1.88 15.76 8.31
C ASP A 107 -1.29 16.19 6.97
N ILE A 108 -0.94 17.47 6.83
CA ILE A 108 -0.26 18.00 5.64
C ILE A 108 1.13 17.35 5.47
N ASP A 109 1.92 17.22 6.53
CA ASP A 109 3.23 16.54 6.47
C ASP A 109 3.08 15.08 6.07
N LYS A 110 2.01 14.41 6.48
CA LYS A 110 1.69 13.04 6.07
C LYS A 110 1.32 12.98 4.58
N VAL A 111 0.43 13.86 4.13
CA VAL A 111 0.06 13.99 2.71
C VAL A 111 1.27 14.39 1.86
N LEU A 112 2.07 15.36 2.29
CA LEU A 112 3.31 15.76 1.62
C LEU A 112 4.33 14.62 1.54
N LYS A 113 4.42 13.79 2.56
CA LYS A 113 5.29 12.61 2.57
C LYS A 113 4.77 11.55 1.59
N GLU A 114 3.47 11.33 1.53
CA GLU A 114 2.84 10.44 0.56
C GLU A 114 2.98 10.97 -0.86
N VAL A 115 2.75 12.26 -1.08
CA VAL A 115 2.91 12.92 -2.39
C VAL A 115 4.38 12.96 -2.81
N ARG A 116 5.33 13.32 -1.96
CA ARG A 116 6.78 13.23 -2.26
C ARG A 116 7.19 11.82 -2.60
N HIS A 117 6.56 10.85 -1.96
CA HIS A 117 6.78 9.45 -2.26
C HIS A 117 6.26 9.08 -3.66
N LEU A 118 5.04 9.41 -3.99
CA LEU A 118 4.47 9.30 -5.32
C LEU A 118 5.32 10.01 -6.38
N LEU A 119 5.93 11.19 -6.09
CA LEU A 119 6.80 12.01 -6.97
C LEU A 119 8.17 11.42 -7.18
N ALA A 120 8.76 10.86 -6.17
CA ALA A 120 10.08 10.24 -6.28
C ALA A 120 10.09 9.01 -7.19
N THR A 121 8.90 8.45 -7.50
CA THR A 121 8.73 7.28 -8.39
C THR A 121 8.49 7.62 -9.86
N ASN A 122 8.65 8.72 -10.29
CA ASN A 122 8.20 9.64 -11.27
C ASN A 122 8.43 9.33 -12.77
N ASP A 123 7.73 8.29 -13.27
CA ASP A 123 7.38 8.15 -14.69
C ASP A 123 5.87 7.91 -14.87
N GLY A 124 5.02 8.25 -13.90
CA GLY A 124 3.60 7.85 -13.86
C GLY A 124 3.39 6.34 -13.72
N LYS A 125 4.47 5.59 -13.43
CA LYS A 125 4.41 4.14 -13.21
C LYS A 125 4.40 3.83 -11.73
N PRO A 126 3.57 2.88 -11.27
CA PRO A 126 3.56 2.47 -9.88
C PRO A 126 4.92 1.90 -9.46
N LYS A 127 5.38 2.27 -8.27
CA LYS A 127 6.57 1.68 -7.65
C LYS A 127 6.24 0.29 -7.12
N ILE A 128 6.87 -0.71 -7.70
CA ILE A 128 6.55 -2.11 -7.46
C ILE A 128 7.66 -2.78 -6.67
N VAL A 129 7.28 -3.60 -5.70
CA VAL A 129 8.19 -4.48 -4.99
C VAL A 129 7.73 -5.94 -5.05
N VAL A 130 8.61 -6.83 -5.44
CA VAL A 130 8.50 -8.27 -5.18
C VAL A 130 9.21 -8.55 -3.87
N TYR A 131 8.55 -9.22 -2.94
CA TYR A 131 9.15 -9.49 -1.65
C TYR A 131 8.87 -10.89 -1.13
N THR A 132 9.77 -11.36 -0.30
CA THR A 132 9.71 -12.65 0.38
C THR A 132 10.27 -12.55 1.79
N CYS A 133 10.14 -13.61 2.57
CA CYS A 133 10.73 -13.68 3.90
C CYS A 133 11.24 -15.10 4.19
N ILE A 134 12.51 -15.22 4.58
CA ILE A 134 13.14 -16.47 4.94
C ILE A 134 13.69 -16.33 6.37
N THR A 135 13.18 -17.14 7.30
CA THR A 135 13.56 -17.11 8.72
C THR A 135 13.99 -18.49 9.20
N GLY A 136 14.89 -18.52 10.19
CA GLY A 136 15.33 -19.75 10.85
C GLY A 136 16.06 -20.72 9.93
N GLY A 137 16.70 -20.23 8.86
CA GLY A 137 17.46 -21.07 7.92
C GLY A 137 16.60 -22.10 7.19
N TYR A 138 15.29 -21.85 7.04
CA TYR A 138 14.33 -22.82 6.51
C TYR A 138 14.57 -23.14 5.03
N ASP A 139 14.85 -22.13 4.20
CA ASP A 139 15.12 -22.28 2.77
C ASP A 139 16.33 -21.47 2.33
N ASN A 140 16.84 -21.73 1.13
CA ASN A 140 17.73 -20.83 0.40
C ASN A 140 16.90 -19.80 -0.36
N ILE A 141 17.49 -18.62 -0.62
CA ILE A 141 16.89 -17.67 -1.52
C ILE A 141 16.97 -18.18 -2.96
N LEU A 142 15.89 -18.09 -3.70
CA LEU A 142 15.82 -18.45 -5.12
C LEU A 142 15.93 -17.17 -5.94
N GLU A 143 16.88 -17.14 -6.86
CA GLU A 143 17.02 -16.03 -7.80
C GLU A 143 15.86 -16.02 -8.80
N PRO A 144 15.30 -14.86 -9.14
CA PRO A 144 14.37 -14.75 -10.25
C PRO A 144 15.08 -15.13 -11.57
N SER A 145 14.39 -15.89 -12.42
CA SER A 145 14.93 -16.21 -13.76
C SER A 145 14.80 -15.01 -14.72
N PHE A 146 13.93 -14.07 -14.40
CA PHE A 146 13.77 -12.81 -15.09
C PHE A 146 13.65 -11.68 -14.06
N VAL A 147 14.54 -10.70 -14.16
CA VAL A 147 14.53 -9.49 -13.32
C VAL A 147 13.86 -8.38 -14.09
N THR A 148 12.69 -7.98 -13.66
CA THR A 148 11.91 -6.91 -14.31
C THR A 148 12.56 -5.55 -14.04
N PRO A 149 12.90 -4.75 -15.07
CA PRO A 149 13.43 -3.41 -14.88
C PRO A 149 12.47 -2.50 -14.11
N GLY A 150 12.99 -1.73 -13.15
CA GLY A 150 12.21 -0.80 -12.33
C GLY A 150 11.42 -1.46 -11.19
N VAL A 151 11.53 -2.78 -10.99
CA VAL A 151 10.94 -3.51 -9.89
C VAL A 151 12.00 -3.84 -8.85
N ASP A 152 11.74 -3.52 -7.58
CA ASP A 152 12.61 -3.89 -6.48
C ASP A 152 12.32 -5.32 -5.98
N TYR A 153 13.38 -6.03 -5.57
CA TYR A 153 13.29 -7.37 -5.00
C TYR A 153 13.83 -7.35 -3.58
N ILE A 154 12.98 -7.62 -2.58
CA ILE A 154 13.34 -7.53 -1.15
C ILE A 154 13.10 -8.86 -0.45
N CYS A 155 14.12 -9.34 0.25
CA CYS A 155 14.03 -10.51 1.12
C CYS A 155 14.23 -10.09 2.58
N PHE A 156 13.20 -10.27 3.41
CA PHE A 156 13.36 -10.14 4.85
C PHE A 156 13.96 -11.44 5.43
N THR A 157 14.98 -11.31 6.28
CA THR A 157 15.63 -12.49 6.82
C THR A 157 16.35 -12.20 8.16
N ASP A 158 16.49 -13.23 8.97
CA ASP A 158 17.37 -13.26 10.15
C ASP A 158 18.73 -13.92 9.85
N ASP A 159 18.93 -14.43 8.63
CA ASP A 159 20.17 -15.07 8.19
C ASP A 159 21.09 -14.07 7.46
N LYS A 160 22.13 -13.63 8.14
CA LYS A 160 23.14 -12.69 7.59
C LYS A 160 24.07 -13.34 6.56
N THR A 161 24.00 -14.65 6.37
CA THR A 161 24.88 -15.39 5.43
C THR A 161 24.28 -15.55 4.05
N LEU A 162 22.99 -15.27 3.88
CA LEU A 162 22.34 -15.32 2.59
C LEU A 162 22.97 -14.33 1.61
N LYS A 163 23.15 -14.77 0.38
CA LYS A 163 23.68 -13.97 -0.73
C LYS A 163 22.75 -14.07 -1.92
N SER A 164 22.58 -12.97 -2.62
CA SER A 164 21.82 -12.87 -3.84
C SER A 164 22.40 -11.81 -4.77
N LYS A 165 22.21 -11.97 -6.06
CA LYS A 165 22.54 -10.96 -7.09
C LYS A 165 21.41 -9.96 -7.28
N THR A 166 20.17 -10.36 -6.94
CA THR A 166 18.94 -9.58 -7.22
C THR A 166 18.28 -9.10 -5.92
N TRP A 167 18.16 -9.96 -4.92
CA TRP A 167 17.42 -9.66 -3.70
C TRP A 167 18.21 -8.74 -2.77
N LYS A 168 17.59 -7.62 -2.38
CA LYS A 168 18.07 -6.74 -1.31
C LYS A 168 17.60 -7.31 0.04
N PHE A 169 18.51 -7.56 0.97
CA PHE A 169 18.15 -8.12 2.27
C PHE A 169 17.75 -7.02 3.25
N ARG A 170 16.67 -7.27 3.99
CA ARG A 170 16.22 -6.44 5.13
C ARG A 170 16.11 -7.31 6.38
N PRO A 171 16.37 -6.76 7.58
CA PRO A 171 16.15 -7.50 8.83
C PRO A 171 14.67 -7.74 9.06
N ILE A 172 14.34 -8.72 9.90
CA ILE A 172 12.99 -8.91 10.41
C ILE A 172 12.58 -7.69 11.23
N PRO A 173 11.40 -7.11 11.02
CA PRO A 173 10.89 -5.98 11.80
C PRO A 173 10.90 -6.28 13.30
N GLU A 174 11.31 -5.30 14.12
CA GLU A 174 11.51 -5.45 15.56
C GLU A 174 10.27 -5.96 16.29
N GLU A 175 9.09 -5.44 15.92
CA GLU A 175 7.81 -5.86 16.53
C GLU A 175 7.48 -7.34 16.30
N LEU A 176 8.08 -7.98 15.32
CA LEU A 176 7.89 -9.41 15.03
C LEU A 176 8.91 -10.31 15.73
N LEU A 177 10.04 -9.79 16.21
CA LEU A 177 11.13 -10.57 16.80
C LEU A 177 10.68 -11.47 17.98
N PRO A 178 9.74 -11.05 18.86
CA PRO A 178 9.28 -11.90 19.97
C PRO A 178 8.47 -13.12 19.53
N LEU A 179 8.02 -13.18 18.26
CA LEU A 179 7.20 -14.25 17.76
C LEU A 179 8.04 -15.45 17.26
N SER A 180 7.40 -16.62 17.11
CA SER A 180 8.05 -17.77 16.49
C SER A 180 8.47 -17.45 15.04
N LYS A 181 9.53 -18.12 14.54
CA LYS A 181 10.06 -17.89 13.18
C LYS A 181 8.98 -17.99 12.09
N VAL A 182 8.04 -18.91 12.24
CA VAL A 182 6.90 -19.04 11.33
C VAL A 182 5.99 -17.79 11.40
N LYS A 183 5.65 -17.32 12.61
CA LYS A 183 4.82 -16.12 12.78
C LYS A 183 5.56 -14.86 12.34
N GLN A 184 6.87 -14.76 12.53
CA GLN A 184 7.69 -13.67 11.97
C GLN A 184 7.54 -13.60 10.44
N GLN A 185 7.72 -14.72 9.76
CA GLN A 185 7.56 -14.80 8.30
C GLN A 185 6.13 -14.44 7.87
N ARG A 186 5.10 -14.90 8.60
CA ARG A 186 3.71 -14.55 8.32
C ARG A 186 3.41 -13.07 8.57
N GLY A 187 3.99 -12.46 9.59
CA GLY A 187 3.86 -11.03 9.85
C GLY A 187 4.41 -10.20 8.70
N VAL A 188 5.63 -10.49 8.24
CA VAL A 188 6.21 -9.85 7.06
C VAL A 188 5.34 -10.04 5.82
N LYS A 189 4.84 -11.26 5.58
CA LYS A 189 3.98 -11.61 4.47
C LYS A 189 2.70 -10.77 4.43
N ILE A 190 2.05 -10.62 5.56
CA ILE A 190 0.73 -10.02 5.67
C ILE A 190 0.82 -8.49 5.76
N LEU A 191 1.71 -7.97 6.58
CA LEU A 191 1.78 -6.55 6.95
C LEU A 191 2.68 -5.71 6.04
N ALA A 192 2.67 -5.97 4.73
CA ALA A 192 3.50 -5.23 3.77
C ALA A 192 3.28 -3.70 3.85
N HIS A 193 2.08 -3.24 4.12
CA HIS A 193 1.77 -1.82 4.28
C HIS A 193 2.51 -1.15 5.44
N ARG A 194 2.98 -1.92 6.44
CA ARG A 194 3.80 -1.40 7.54
C ARG A 194 5.28 -1.32 7.20
N TYR A 195 5.79 -2.23 6.37
CA TYR A 195 7.23 -2.43 6.15
C TYR A 195 7.72 -2.01 4.76
N LEU A 196 6.79 -1.80 3.84
CA LEU A 196 7.02 -1.48 2.44
C LEU A 196 6.13 -0.31 1.99
N SER A 197 5.83 0.61 2.92
CA SER A 197 4.92 1.74 2.69
C SER A 197 5.35 2.65 1.53
N ASP A 198 6.64 2.60 1.16
CA ASP A 198 7.17 3.39 0.06
C ASP A 198 6.90 2.77 -1.33
N TYR A 199 6.16 1.71 -1.48
CA TYR A 199 5.77 1.11 -2.75
C TYR A 199 4.26 1.19 -2.94
N ASP A 200 3.81 1.28 -4.19
CA ASP A 200 2.39 1.33 -4.53
C ASP A 200 1.79 -0.07 -4.61
N ILE A 201 2.57 -1.00 -5.20
CA ILE A 201 2.17 -2.39 -5.40
C ILE A 201 3.20 -3.31 -4.77
N SER A 202 2.73 -4.24 -3.95
CA SER A 202 3.54 -5.31 -3.40
C SER A 202 3.13 -6.67 -3.94
N ILE A 203 4.12 -7.48 -4.30
CA ILE A 203 3.95 -8.86 -4.77
C ILE A 203 4.69 -9.78 -3.81
N TRP A 204 3.93 -10.47 -2.97
CA TRP A 204 4.47 -11.54 -2.14
C TRP A 204 4.72 -12.79 -2.96
N VAL A 205 5.87 -13.40 -2.76
CA VAL A 205 6.18 -14.75 -3.22
C VAL A 205 6.72 -15.59 -2.07
N ASP A 206 6.20 -16.79 -1.86
CA ASP A 206 6.80 -17.75 -0.91
C ASP A 206 8.21 -18.12 -1.37
N GLY A 207 9.11 -18.48 -0.44
CA GLY A 207 10.51 -18.85 -0.74
C GLY A 207 10.70 -19.98 -1.77
N ALA A 208 9.65 -20.75 -2.04
CA ALA A 208 9.62 -21.79 -3.07
C ALA A 208 9.06 -21.34 -4.43
N VAL A 209 8.85 -20.04 -4.63
CA VAL A 209 8.33 -19.48 -5.89
C VAL A 209 9.43 -18.69 -6.59
N ILE A 210 9.69 -19.02 -7.84
CA ILE A 210 10.60 -18.28 -8.72
C ILE A 210 9.77 -17.32 -9.59
N VAL A 211 10.19 -16.05 -9.66
CA VAL A 211 9.71 -15.08 -10.65
C VAL A 211 10.46 -15.35 -11.96
N LYS A 212 9.74 -15.58 -13.07
CA LYS A 212 10.32 -15.93 -14.35
C LYS A 212 9.82 -15.10 -15.53
N GLY A 213 8.87 -14.21 -15.31
CA GLY A 213 8.32 -13.35 -16.35
C GLY A 213 8.33 -11.88 -15.94
N ASP A 214 7.96 -11.02 -16.88
CA ASP A 214 7.88 -9.59 -16.69
C ASP A 214 6.71 -9.23 -15.78
N ILE A 215 7.03 -8.66 -14.62
CA ILE A 215 6.07 -8.21 -13.62
C ILE A 215 5.28 -7.00 -14.13
N ASN A 216 5.94 -6.05 -14.83
CA ASN A 216 5.25 -4.86 -15.33
C ASN A 216 4.17 -5.24 -16.35
N GLU A 217 4.46 -6.18 -17.24
CA GLU A 217 3.46 -6.67 -18.21
C GLU A 217 2.35 -7.48 -17.50
N TYR A 218 2.68 -8.20 -16.47
CA TYR A 218 1.68 -8.98 -15.74
C TYR A 218 0.69 -8.10 -14.98
N ILE A 219 1.15 -7.09 -14.26
CA ILE A 219 0.27 -6.22 -13.48
C ILE A 219 -0.68 -5.40 -14.36
N LYS A 220 -0.32 -5.09 -15.60
CA LYS A 220 -1.23 -4.45 -16.58
C LYS A 220 -2.45 -5.32 -16.91
N THR A 221 -2.36 -6.63 -16.71
CA THR A 221 -3.50 -7.56 -16.91
C THR A 221 -4.47 -7.59 -15.74
N LEU A 222 -4.15 -6.93 -14.63
CA LEU A 222 -4.95 -6.90 -13.41
C LEU A 222 -5.76 -5.61 -13.34
N ASP A 223 -7.03 -5.74 -13.00
CA ASP A 223 -7.92 -4.58 -12.81
C ASP A 223 -7.72 -3.95 -11.42
N PHE A 224 -6.75 -3.06 -11.31
CA PHE A 224 -6.49 -2.31 -10.10
C PHE A 224 -7.46 -1.14 -9.86
N ASN A 225 -8.34 -0.82 -10.80
CA ASN A 225 -9.38 0.18 -10.58
C ASN A 225 -10.50 -0.37 -9.69
N THR A 226 -10.82 -1.65 -9.86
CA THR A 226 -11.88 -2.31 -9.08
C THR A 226 -11.33 -3.03 -7.85
N TYR A 227 -10.13 -3.63 -7.95
CA TYR A 227 -9.61 -4.54 -6.93
C TYR A 227 -8.25 -4.09 -6.41
N SER A 228 -8.05 -4.20 -5.10
CA SER A 228 -6.78 -3.87 -4.45
C SER A 228 -6.01 -5.09 -3.94
N VAL A 229 -6.66 -6.27 -3.88
CA VAL A 229 -6.06 -7.53 -3.39
C VAL A 229 -6.34 -8.68 -4.35
N PHE A 230 -5.28 -9.34 -4.81
CA PHE A 230 -5.33 -10.46 -5.75
C PHE A 230 -4.56 -11.65 -5.17
N ILE A 231 -5.22 -12.79 -5.02
CA ILE A 231 -4.61 -14.03 -4.51
C ILE A 231 -5.13 -15.23 -5.31
N PRO A 232 -4.30 -16.22 -5.69
CA PRO A 232 -4.76 -17.41 -6.39
C PRO A 232 -5.81 -18.20 -5.60
N GLU A 233 -6.81 -18.69 -6.31
CA GLU A 233 -7.73 -19.68 -5.74
C GLU A 233 -6.96 -20.98 -5.42
N HIS A 234 -7.31 -21.64 -4.32
CA HIS A 234 -6.70 -22.91 -3.95
C HIS A 234 -7.03 -24.00 -5.00
N PRO A 235 -6.04 -24.78 -5.50
CA PRO A 235 -6.22 -25.62 -6.68
C PRO A 235 -7.26 -26.75 -6.48
N THR A 236 -7.46 -27.23 -5.26
CA THR A 236 -8.25 -28.42 -5.01
C THR A 236 -9.34 -28.29 -3.94
N ARG A 237 -9.24 -27.32 -3.04
CA ARG A 237 -10.19 -27.13 -1.91
C ARG A 237 -10.84 -25.74 -1.97
N LYS A 238 -12.08 -25.68 -1.44
CA LYS A 238 -12.88 -24.45 -1.37
C LYS A 238 -13.40 -24.16 0.04
N CYS A 239 -12.85 -24.85 1.04
CA CYS A 239 -13.34 -24.83 2.41
C CYS A 239 -12.18 -24.83 3.40
N ILE A 240 -12.13 -23.85 4.31
CA ILE A 240 -11.08 -23.77 5.34
C ILE A 240 -11.15 -24.95 6.32
N TYR A 241 -12.33 -25.45 6.63
CA TYR A 241 -12.50 -26.61 7.51
C TYR A 241 -11.86 -27.86 6.89
N ALA A 242 -12.10 -28.10 5.59
CA ALA A 242 -11.46 -29.19 4.85
C ALA A 242 -9.94 -28.99 4.70
N GLU A 243 -9.48 -27.74 4.57
CA GLU A 243 -8.04 -27.42 4.57
C GLU A 243 -7.40 -27.75 5.92
N LYS A 244 -8.05 -27.41 7.03
CA LYS A 244 -7.59 -27.75 8.38
C LYS A 244 -7.39 -29.24 8.52
N GLU A 245 -8.38 -30.05 8.16
CA GLU A 245 -8.29 -31.53 8.23
C GLU A 245 -7.14 -32.07 7.35
N ALA A 246 -7.01 -31.52 6.12
CA ALA A 246 -5.92 -31.90 5.24
C ALA A 246 -4.54 -31.53 5.85
N CYS A 247 -4.40 -30.37 6.49
CA CYS A 247 -3.16 -29.95 7.14
C CYS A 247 -2.78 -30.85 8.34
N VAL A 248 -3.77 -31.31 9.10
CA VAL A 248 -3.54 -32.28 10.18
C VAL A 248 -3.06 -33.63 9.59
N LYS A 249 -3.79 -34.15 8.59
CA LYS A 249 -3.49 -35.45 7.95
C LYS A 249 -2.05 -35.49 7.38
N ILE A 250 -1.60 -34.41 6.75
CA ILE A 250 -0.24 -34.33 6.17
C ILE A 250 0.79 -33.74 7.14
N LYS A 251 0.44 -33.61 8.41
CA LYS A 251 1.32 -33.13 9.50
C LYS A 251 1.92 -31.72 9.28
N LYS A 252 1.23 -30.85 8.53
CA LYS A 252 1.58 -29.42 8.42
C LYS A 252 1.29 -28.64 9.70
N ILE A 253 0.30 -29.08 10.47
CA ILE A 253 0.04 -28.66 11.84
C ILE A 253 0.02 -29.92 12.74
N LYS A 254 0.60 -29.80 13.92
CA LYS A 254 0.77 -30.90 14.88
C LYS A 254 0.84 -30.38 16.31
N GLY A 255 0.59 -31.26 17.30
CA GLY A 255 0.65 -30.88 18.72
C GLY A 255 -0.34 -29.76 19.04
N ASP A 256 0.07 -28.79 19.82
CA ASP A 256 -0.74 -27.66 20.29
C ASP A 256 -1.32 -26.80 19.16
N GLU A 257 -0.66 -26.78 18.00
CA GLU A 257 -1.19 -26.09 16.80
C GLU A 257 -2.51 -26.70 16.31
N VAL A 258 -2.75 -27.99 16.51
CA VAL A 258 -4.03 -28.63 16.18
C VAL A 258 -5.12 -28.08 17.08
N LEU A 259 -4.86 -27.95 18.39
CA LEU A 259 -5.81 -27.41 19.35
C LEU A 259 -6.15 -25.96 19.06
N LEU A 260 -5.14 -25.14 18.68
CA LEU A 260 -5.36 -23.76 18.26
C LEU A 260 -6.23 -23.68 16.98
N ALA A 261 -5.95 -24.55 16.00
CA ALA A 261 -6.74 -24.62 14.78
C ALA A 261 -8.17 -25.10 15.05
N ASP A 262 -8.37 -26.08 15.94
CA ASP A 262 -9.71 -26.55 16.34
C ASP A 262 -10.52 -25.44 17.00
N LYS A 263 -9.91 -24.73 17.95
CA LYS A 263 -10.53 -23.57 18.62
C LYS A 263 -10.90 -22.49 17.61
N GLN A 264 -10.02 -22.21 16.65
CA GLN A 264 -10.23 -21.24 15.59
C GLN A 264 -11.40 -21.65 14.68
N MET A 265 -11.43 -22.88 14.22
CA MET A 265 -12.49 -23.40 13.34
C MET A 265 -13.84 -23.47 14.06
N LYS A 266 -13.85 -23.83 15.35
CA LYS A 266 -15.07 -23.82 16.17
C LYS A 266 -15.65 -22.40 16.26
N ARG A 267 -14.82 -21.41 16.60
CA ARG A 267 -15.25 -20.02 16.69
C ARG A 267 -15.83 -19.53 15.37
N TYR A 268 -15.16 -19.79 14.25
CA TYR A 268 -15.65 -19.36 12.93
C TYR A 268 -17.01 -19.97 12.59
N LYS A 269 -17.21 -21.24 12.96
CA LYS A 269 -18.49 -21.93 12.79
C LYS A 269 -19.58 -21.34 13.68
N ASP A 270 -19.26 -21.08 14.95
CA ASP A 270 -20.19 -20.49 15.93
C ASP A 270 -20.61 -19.06 15.50
N GLU A 271 -19.72 -18.31 14.82
CA GLU A 271 -20.01 -17.00 14.22
C GLU A 271 -20.74 -17.07 12.87
N GLY A 272 -21.03 -18.27 12.36
CA GLY A 272 -21.78 -18.46 11.11
C GLY A 272 -20.96 -18.39 9.83
N PHE A 273 -19.62 -18.52 9.90
CA PHE A 273 -18.79 -18.50 8.69
C PHE A 273 -19.12 -19.72 7.78
N PRO A 274 -19.44 -19.48 6.48
CA PRO A 274 -19.93 -20.54 5.58
C PRO A 274 -18.87 -21.59 5.29
N THR A 275 -19.29 -22.85 5.11
CA THR A 275 -18.38 -23.96 4.79
C THR A 275 -17.76 -23.89 3.40
N SER A 276 -18.35 -23.12 2.47
CA SER A 276 -17.92 -23.05 1.06
C SER A 276 -17.65 -21.62 0.59
N TYR A 277 -17.15 -20.77 1.47
CA TYR A 277 -16.83 -19.36 1.13
C TYR A 277 -15.60 -19.21 0.22
N GLY A 278 -14.97 -20.29 -0.17
CA GLY A 278 -13.74 -20.31 -0.96
C GLY A 278 -12.50 -20.59 -0.12
N LEU A 279 -11.37 -20.72 -0.81
CA LEU A 279 -10.06 -20.90 -0.19
C LEU A 279 -8.98 -20.33 -1.11
N VAL A 280 -8.07 -19.56 -0.54
CA VAL A 280 -6.91 -18.99 -1.25
C VAL A 280 -5.70 -19.91 -1.21
N GLN A 281 -4.82 -19.76 -2.21
CA GLN A 281 -3.47 -20.28 -2.18
C GLN A 281 -2.50 -19.11 -1.97
N THR A 282 -2.01 -18.93 -0.76
CA THR A 282 -1.31 -17.72 -0.32
C THR A 282 0.18 -17.64 -0.68
N ASN A 283 0.67 -18.50 -1.55
CA ASN A 283 2.08 -18.49 -1.97
C ASN A 283 2.43 -17.36 -2.93
N ILE A 284 1.43 -16.70 -3.52
CA ILE A 284 1.54 -15.43 -4.26
C ILE A 284 0.41 -14.52 -3.81
N MET A 285 0.71 -13.24 -3.59
CA MET A 285 -0.31 -12.22 -3.32
C MET A 285 0.13 -10.89 -3.97
N ILE A 286 -0.78 -10.24 -4.67
CA ILE A 286 -0.55 -8.96 -5.32
C ILE A 286 -1.50 -7.94 -4.72
N ARG A 287 -0.99 -6.78 -4.31
CA ARG A 287 -1.80 -5.80 -3.56
C ARG A 287 -1.39 -4.37 -3.85
N LYS A 288 -2.39 -3.48 -3.97
CA LYS A 288 -2.23 -2.07 -3.58
C LYS A 288 -2.24 -2.02 -2.05
N HIS A 289 -1.10 -2.29 -1.43
CA HIS A 289 -1.04 -2.52 0.03
C HIS A 289 -1.26 -1.26 0.87
N ASN A 290 -1.18 -0.07 0.28
CA ASN A 290 -1.53 1.19 0.93
C ASN A 290 -3.01 1.56 0.82
N ASP A 291 -3.78 0.87 -0.03
CA ASP A 291 -5.23 1.03 -0.14
C ASP A 291 -5.94 0.73 1.19
N PRO A 292 -6.94 1.54 1.61
CA PRO A 292 -7.62 1.39 2.91
C PRO A 292 -8.21 0.00 3.12
N TYR A 293 -8.90 -0.55 2.10
CA TYR A 293 -9.47 -1.90 2.18
C TYR A 293 -8.39 -2.97 2.32
N SER A 294 -7.30 -2.83 1.55
CA SER A 294 -6.16 -3.75 1.64
C SER A 294 -5.57 -3.75 3.05
N LYS A 295 -5.36 -2.57 3.65
CA LYS A 295 -4.87 -2.42 5.03
C LYS A 295 -5.81 -3.10 6.03
N GLU A 296 -7.10 -2.80 5.98
CA GLU A 296 -8.11 -3.37 6.88
C GLU A 296 -8.13 -4.90 6.80
N LEU A 297 -8.18 -5.46 5.58
CA LEU A 297 -8.18 -6.91 5.36
C LEU A 297 -6.91 -7.58 5.91
N MET A 298 -5.74 -6.97 5.67
CA MET A 298 -4.47 -7.53 6.13
C MET A 298 -4.33 -7.45 7.66
N GLU A 299 -4.75 -6.35 8.29
CA GLU A 299 -4.77 -6.22 9.76
C GLU A 299 -5.74 -7.23 10.39
N LYS A 300 -6.92 -7.38 9.81
CA LYS A 300 -7.89 -8.39 10.27
C LYS A 300 -7.33 -9.81 10.13
N TRP A 301 -6.70 -10.12 8.99
CA TRP A 301 -6.06 -11.41 8.79
C TRP A 301 -4.91 -11.67 9.76
N TRP A 302 -4.08 -10.64 10.01
CA TRP A 302 -2.99 -10.75 10.97
C TRP A 302 -3.49 -10.99 12.39
N SER A 303 -4.55 -10.31 12.83
CA SER A 303 -5.12 -10.54 14.16
C SER A 303 -5.56 -11.99 14.36
N GLU A 304 -6.19 -12.59 13.34
CA GLU A 304 -6.59 -13.99 13.37
C GLU A 304 -5.40 -14.96 13.45
N LEU A 305 -4.35 -14.69 12.67
CA LEU A 305 -3.17 -15.56 12.62
C LEU A 305 -2.31 -15.40 13.88
N LYS A 306 -2.21 -14.19 14.43
CA LYS A 306 -1.40 -13.92 15.62
C LYS A 306 -1.89 -14.72 16.83
N ASP A 307 -3.19 -14.82 17.00
CA ASP A 307 -3.81 -15.40 18.19
C ASP A 307 -4.11 -16.90 18.04
N TYR A 308 -4.19 -17.38 16.79
CA TYR A 308 -4.57 -18.78 16.50
C TYR A 308 -3.48 -19.52 15.71
N SER A 309 -3.90 -20.44 14.84
CA SER A 309 -2.96 -21.22 14.05
C SER A 309 -2.12 -20.39 13.12
N HIS A 310 -0.83 -20.71 13.02
CA HIS A 310 0.11 -20.09 12.08
C HIS A 310 -0.17 -20.43 10.60
N ARG A 311 -1.17 -21.27 10.32
CA ARG A 311 -1.58 -21.60 8.95
C ARG A 311 -2.42 -20.46 8.36
N ASP A 312 -1.78 -19.63 7.57
CA ASP A 312 -2.32 -18.43 6.95
C ASP A 312 -3.59 -18.69 6.12
N GLN A 313 -3.68 -19.81 5.41
CA GLN A 313 -4.85 -20.20 4.63
C GLN A 313 -6.11 -20.48 5.47
N LEU A 314 -5.96 -20.80 6.75
CA LEU A 314 -7.11 -21.09 7.62
C LEU A 314 -7.88 -19.84 8.03
N SER A 315 -7.25 -18.66 7.98
CA SER A 315 -7.84 -17.42 8.48
C SER A 315 -8.11 -16.36 7.40
N PHE A 316 -7.48 -16.41 6.24
CA PHE A 316 -7.67 -15.38 5.21
C PHE A 316 -9.12 -15.24 4.78
N ASN A 317 -9.78 -16.35 4.39
CA ASN A 317 -11.15 -16.28 3.89
C ASN A 317 -12.16 -15.86 4.97
N TYR A 318 -11.88 -16.14 6.24
CA TYR A 318 -12.66 -15.60 7.35
C TYR A 318 -12.47 -14.08 7.49
N ALA A 319 -11.24 -13.58 7.42
CA ALA A 319 -10.98 -12.13 7.43
C ALA A 319 -11.66 -11.43 6.23
N LEU A 320 -11.60 -12.04 5.05
CA LEU A 320 -12.28 -11.57 3.85
C LEU A 320 -13.81 -11.49 4.04
N TRP A 321 -14.41 -12.49 4.67
CA TRP A 321 -15.84 -12.51 4.97
C TRP A 321 -16.24 -11.36 5.94
N LYS A 322 -15.38 -11.05 6.91
CA LYS A 322 -15.62 -9.96 7.87
C LYS A 322 -15.48 -8.56 7.24
N CYS A 323 -14.53 -8.37 6.33
CA CYS A 323 -14.29 -7.08 5.65
C CYS A 323 -15.16 -6.89 4.39
N GLY A 324 -15.78 -7.98 3.88
CA GLY A 324 -16.42 -8.01 2.57
C GLY A 324 -15.39 -8.20 1.44
N ASP A 325 -15.87 -8.62 0.27
CA ASP A 325 -15.02 -9.05 -0.85
C ASP A 325 -15.03 -8.09 -2.06
N LYS A 326 -15.57 -6.89 -1.90
CA LYS A 326 -15.77 -5.92 -3.00
C LYS A 326 -14.49 -5.58 -3.77
N HIS A 327 -13.35 -5.50 -3.08
CA HIS A 327 -12.06 -5.13 -3.67
C HIS A 327 -11.05 -6.28 -3.67
N PHE A 328 -11.55 -7.52 -3.53
CA PHE A 328 -10.77 -8.74 -3.61
C PHE A 328 -11.06 -9.51 -4.89
N LYS A 329 -10.02 -10.05 -5.53
CA LYS A 329 -10.13 -10.88 -6.73
C LYS A 329 -9.34 -12.17 -6.60
N TYR A 330 -10.00 -13.30 -6.85
CA TYR A 330 -9.28 -14.56 -7.06
C TYR A 330 -8.49 -14.51 -8.37
N LEU A 331 -7.20 -14.81 -8.31
CA LEU A 331 -6.41 -15.19 -9.48
C LEU A 331 -6.69 -16.65 -9.84
N ILE A 332 -6.41 -17.01 -11.10
CA ILE A 332 -6.57 -18.39 -11.56
C ILE A 332 -5.68 -19.34 -10.75
N LYS A 333 -6.16 -20.57 -10.54
CA LYS A 333 -5.47 -21.61 -9.73
C LYS A 333 -4.05 -21.92 -10.20
N THR A 334 -3.77 -21.74 -11.48
CA THR A 334 -2.47 -22.00 -12.10
C THR A 334 -1.50 -20.84 -12.03
N THR A 335 -1.85 -19.72 -11.36
CA THR A 335 -0.96 -18.53 -11.25
C THR A 335 0.42 -18.92 -10.73
N CYS A 336 0.48 -19.85 -9.76
CA CYS A 336 1.74 -20.32 -9.18
C CYS A 336 2.62 -21.15 -10.12
N ASN A 337 2.08 -21.60 -11.26
CA ASN A 337 2.78 -22.30 -12.34
C ASN A 337 2.34 -21.71 -13.68
N SER A 338 2.65 -20.43 -13.87
CA SER A 338 2.31 -19.63 -15.04
C SER A 338 3.56 -19.25 -15.84
N LYS A 339 3.39 -18.39 -16.84
CA LYS A 339 4.52 -17.76 -17.54
C LYS A 339 5.31 -16.79 -16.62
N ILE A 340 4.70 -16.31 -15.54
CA ILE A 340 5.28 -15.30 -14.64
C ILE A 340 5.90 -15.91 -13.40
N PHE A 341 5.26 -16.94 -12.83
CA PHE A 341 5.70 -17.58 -11.60
C PHE A 341 5.88 -19.08 -11.79
N ASN A 342 6.83 -19.65 -11.07
CA ASN A 342 7.04 -21.09 -11.02
C ASN A 342 7.21 -21.56 -9.58
N TRP A 343 6.29 -22.36 -9.09
CA TRP A 343 6.42 -22.98 -7.78
C TRP A 343 7.27 -24.24 -7.89
N ILE A 344 8.36 -24.30 -7.11
CA ILE A 344 9.26 -25.44 -7.05
C ILE A 344 9.20 -26.05 -5.66
N LYS A 345 9.06 -27.37 -5.61
CA LYS A 345 8.99 -28.12 -4.35
C LYS A 345 10.42 -28.44 -3.87
N ILE A 346 11.15 -27.43 -3.41
CA ILE A 346 12.49 -27.61 -2.84
C ILE A 346 12.49 -27.01 -1.44
N HIS A 347 12.41 -27.84 -0.43
CA HIS A 347 12.80 -27.46 0.95
C HIS A 347 14.14 -28.09 1.24
N LYS A 348 15.04 -27.37 1.95
CA LYS A 348 16.23 -28.02 2.53
C LYS A 348 15.75 -29.24 3.31
N LYS A 349 16.23 -30.41 2.97
CA LYS A 349 16.07 -31.57 3.86
C LYS A 349 16.81 -31.19 5.15
N LYS A 350 16.07 -31.11 6.27
CA LYS A 350 16.68 -31.05 7.60
C LYS A 350 17.41 -32.35 7.89
#